data_a759e80856a40734714d4a122f82d772
#
_entry.id   a759e80856a40734714d4a122f82d772
#
_cell.length_a   1.000
_cell.length_b   1.000
_cell.length_c   1.000
_cell.angle_alpha   90.00
_cell.angle_beta   90.00
_cell.angle_gamma   90.00
#
_symmetry.space_group_name_H-M   'P 1'
#
loop_
_entity.id
_entity.type
_entity.pdbx_description
1 polymer ?
#
loop_
_entity_poly.entity_id
_entity_poly.type
_entity_poly.pdbx_seq_one_letter_code
_entity_poly.pdbx_strand_id
1 'polypeptide(L)'
;MRTIAFVTQKGGAGKSTLASNLAVAAMLAGERVFIIDLDCTQSIATWHKVRGRADIGVEHVPVAKLAKTIEALERKGVTLAIIDAPGSQGEELDATFAAADLCIIPARPNAFDLWASALTRGKVKASGKDYAFLLNQCPPAQQSQRVEQGAKTLEAMGALLTPLISARVDYQEAARHGLAVAELHPNGVAAQEIRDLWASVKRRLKRIAVAPAKAEAKSETKLAAKAEQKAPAKGAAKPAAPIAKAEPAKNASAAHKPARKAA
;
A
#
# COMPACT_ATOMS: atom_id res chain seq x y z
N MET A 1 -7.21 3.28 -13.12
CA MET A 1 -7.26 2.02 -12.35
C MET A 1 -6.90 2.28 -10.89
N ARG A 2 -7.34 1.46 -9.93
CA ARG A 2 -6.88 1.47 -8.52
C ARG A 2 -6.11 0.20 -8.23
N THR A 3 -5.09 0.32 -7.38
CA THR A 3 -4.23 -0.82 -7.03
C THR A 3 -4.20 -1.02 -5.51
N ILE A 4 -4.54 -2.21 -5.06
CA ILE A 4 -4.49 -2.63 -3.66
C ILE A 4 -3.42 -3.70 -3.51
N ALA A 5 -2.62 -3.66 -2.44
CA ALA A 5 -1.66 -4.71 -2.13
C ALA A 5 -1.93 -5.30 -0.74
N PHE A 6 -1.99 -6.61 -0.64
CA PHE A 6 -1.94 -7.32 0.64
C PHE A 6 -0.49 -7.57 1.01
N VAL A 7 -0.03 -6.95 2.09
CA VAL A 7 1.39 -6.93 2.48
C VAL A 7 1.58 -7.28 3.95
N THR A 8 2.45 -8.23 4.23
CA THR A 8 2.94 -8.51 5.59
C THR A 8 4.20 -9.36 5.51
N GLN A 9 5.12 -9.13 6.43
CA GLN A 9 6.34 -9.93 6.55
C GLN A 9 6.09 -11.26 7.28
N LYS A 10 4.86 -11.52 7.69
CA LYS A 10 4.48 -12.74 8.40
C LYS A 10 3.74 -13.70 7.47
N GLY A 11 4.23 -14.93 7.39
CA GLY A 11 3.53 -16.01 6.70
C GLY A 11 2.24 -16.43 7.43
N GLY A 12 1.23 -16.87 6.68
CA GLY A 12 -0.01 -17.40 7.24
C GLY A 12 -1.02 -16.37 7.75
N ALA A 13 -0.79 -15.06 7.54
CA ALA A 13 -1.75 -14.02 7.90
C ALA A 13 -2.99 -13.95 6.98
N GLY A 14 -3.00 -14.74 5.89
CA GLY A 14 -4.15 -14.88 4.99
C GLY A 14 -4.16 -13.94 3.79
N LYS A 15 -3.01 -13.40 3.33
CA LYS A 15 -2.92 -12.51 2.16
C LYS A 15 -3.66 -13.07 0.94
N SER A 16 -3.27 -14.22 0.46
CA SER A 16 -3.84 -14.86 -0.73
C SER A 16 -5.34 -15.17 -0.57
N THR A 17 -5.75 -15.64 0.61
CA THR A 17 -7.16 -15.87 0.92
C THR A 17 -7.99 -14.59 0.87
N LEU A 18 -7.46 -13.50 1.44
CA LEU A 18 -8.12 -12.20 1.39
C LEU A 18 -8.12 -11.62 -0.01
N ALA A 19 -7.03 -11.76 -0.76
CA ALA A 19 -6.91 -11.27 -2.13
C ALA A 19 -7.93 -11.92 -3.06
N SER A 20 -8.05 -13.26 -3.05
CA SER A 20 -9.03 -13.99 -3.87
C SER A 20 -10.47 -13.65 -3.50
N ASN A 21 -10.79 -13.61 -2.20
CA ASN A 21 -12.15 -13.32 -1.73
C ASN A 21 -12.55 -11.86 -1.99
N LEU A 22 -11.64 -10.90 -1.76
CA LEU A 22 -11.91 -9.49 -2.04
C LEU A 22 -12.05 -9.23 -3.54
N ALA A 23 -11.25 -9.93 -4.38
CA ALA A 23 -11.34 -9.84 -5.83
C ALA A 23 -12.72 -10.26 -6.33
N VAL A 24 -13.24 -11.40 -5.85
CA VAL A 24 -14.57 -11.87 -6.22
C VAL A 24 -15.65 -10.90 -5.72
N ALA A 25 -15.56 -10.40 -4.48
CA ALA A 25 -16.54 -9.44 -3.98
C ALA A 25 -16.54 -8.12 -4.77
N ALA A 26 -15.36 -7.65 -5.19
CA ALA A 26 -15.24 -6.47 -6.04
C ALA A 26 -15.81 -6.70 -7.45
N MET A 27 -15.52 -7.86 -8.03
CA MET A 27 -16.06 -8.28 -9.34
C MET A 27 -17.58 -8.37 -9.30
N LEU A 28 -18.15 -8.99 -8.27
CA LEU A 28 -19.61 -9.05 -8.07
C LEU A 28 -20.24 -7.66 -7.86
N ALA A 29 -19.45 -6.70 -7.38
CA ALA A 29 -19.86 -5.29 -7.23
C ALA A 29 -19.59 -4.44 -8.50
N GLY A 30 -19.26 -5.05 -9.63
CA GLY A 30 -19.12 -4.43 -10.94
C GLY A 30 -17.72 -3.90 -11.29
N GLU A 31 -16.68 -4.20 -10.48
CA GLU A 31 -15.31 -3.87 -10.84
C GLU A 31 -14.76 -4.87 -11.88
N ARG A 32 -13.93 -4.37 -12.80
CA ARG A 32 -13.08 -5.23 -13.66
C ARG A 32 -11.78 -5.51 -12.92
N VAL A 33 -11.69 -6.71 -12.37
CA VAL A 33 -10.64 -7.08 -11.41
C VAL A 33 -9.55 -7.89 -12.09
N PHE A 34 -8.30 -7.63 -11.68
CA PHE A 34 -7.14 -8.43 -12.02
C PHE A 34 -6.31 -8.68 -10.75
N ILE A 35 -5.85 -9.92 -10.55
CA ILE A 35 -4.95 -10.26 -9.44
C ILE A 35 -3.55 -10.49 -9.99
N ILE A 36 -2.56 -9.80 -9.42
CA ILE A 36 -1.15 -9.98 -9.69
C ILE A 36 -0.55 -10.79 -8.55
N ASP A 37 -0.15 -12.02 -8.85
CA ASP A 37 0.51 -12.92 -7.90
C ASP A 37 2.03 -12.69 -7.98
N LEU A 38 2.61 -12.14 -6.92
CA LEU A 38 4.07 -11.95 -6.80
C LEU A 38 4.73 -13.01 -5.91
N ASP A 39 3.93 -13.90 -5.27
CA ASP A 39 4.47 -14.93 -4.39
C ASP A 39 5.00 -16.12 -5.22
N CYS A 40 6.22 -16.55 -4.94
CA CYS A 40 6.84 -17.69 -5.62
C CYS A 40 6.08 -19.00 -5.40
N THR A 41 5.25 -19.10 -4.36
CA THR A 41 4.39 -20.24 -4.11
C THR A 41 3.20 -20.34 -5.07
N GLN A 42 2.90 -19.24 -5.79
CA GLN A 42 1.83 -19.15 -6.79
C GLN A 42 0.47 -19.64 -6.29
N SER A 43 0.14 -19.33 -5.04
CA SER A 43 -1.10 -19.79 -4.41
C SER A 43 -2.35 -19.28 -5.13
N ILE A 44 -2.33 -18.01 -5.55
CA ILE A 44 -3.44 -17.39 -6.30
C ILE A 44 -3.52 -17.95 -7.72
N ALA A 45 -2.39 -18.14 -8.39
CA ALA A 45 -2.35 -18.74 -9.73
C ALA A 45 -2.90 -20.18 -9.70
N THR A 46 -2.60 -20.94 -8.65
CA THR A 46 -3.15 -22.28 -8.43
C THR A 46 -4.66 -22.25 -8.18
N TRP A 47 -5.12 -21.35 -7.31
CA TRP A 47 -6.56 -21.15 -7.08
C TRP A 47 -7.29 -20.79 -8.38
N HIS A 48 -6.72 -19.93 -9.21
CA HIS A 48 -7.31 -19.54 -10.49
C HIS A 48 -7.41 -20.71 -11.49
N LYS A 49 -6.42 -21.60 -11.52
CA LYS A 49 -6.47 -22.81 -12.33
C LYS A 49 -7.65 -23.72 -11.92
N VAL A 50 -7.85 -23.89 -10.60
CA VAL A 50 -8.98 -24.65 -10.07
C VAL A 50 -10.31 -23.96 -10.39
N ARG A 51 -10.35 -22.62 -10.33
CA ARG A 51 -11.52 -21.82 -10.67
C ARG A 51 -12.03 -22.08 -12.09
N GLY A 52 -11.14 -22.21 -13.06
CA GLY A 52 -11.50 -22.55 -14.45
C GLY A 52 -12.43 -21.54 -15.12
N ARG A 53 -12.50 -20.29 -14.64
CA ARG A 53 -13.33 -19.19 -15.16
C ARG A 53 -12.46 -18.03 -15.60
N ALA A 54 -12.90 -17.28 -16.62
CA ALA A 54 -12.20 -16.10 -17.14
C ALA A 54 -12.78 -14.76 -16.62
N ASP A 55 -13.55 -14.80 -15.54
CA ASP A 55 -14.25 -13.65 -14.95
C ASP A 55 -13.32 -12.71 -14.16
N ILE A 56 -12.20 -13.24 -13.66
CA ILE A 56 -11.13 -12.49 -13.00
C ILE A 56 -9.81 -12.89 -13.67
N GLY A 57 -9.06 -11.91 -14.17
CA GLY A 57 -7.71 -12.18 -14.66
C GLY A 57 -6.75 -12.43 -13.52
N VAL A 58 -5.87 -13.42 -13.66
CA VAL A 58 -4.81 -13.72 -12.69
C VAL A 58 -3.53 -14.05 -13.45
N GLU A 59 -2.42 -13.45 -13.02
CA GLU A 59 -1.11 -13.75 -13.59
C GLU A 59 -0.05 -13.73 -12.49
N HIS A 60 0.84 -14.73 -12.51
CA HIS A 60 2.08 -14.67 -11.74
C HIS A 60 3.09 -13.83 -12.51
N VAL A 61 3.55 -12.73 -11.90
CA VAL A 61 4.37 -11.73 -12.53
C VAL A 61 5.71 -11.59 -11.78
N PRO A 62 6.86 -11.71 -12.47
CA PRO A 62 8.13 -11.32 -11.86
C PRO A 62 8.11 -9.84 -11.46
N VAL A 63 8.70 -9.51 -10.32
CA VAL A 63 8.69 -8.14 -9.79
C VAL A 63 9.20 -7.09 -10.78
N ALA A 64 10.22 -7.43 -11.58
CA ALA A 64 10.77 -6.55 -12.62
C ALA A 64 9.75 -6.15 -13.72
N LYS A 65 8.67 -6.91 -13.88
CA LYS A 65 7.60 -6.63 -14.84
C LYS A 65 6.38 -5.95 -14.21
N LEU A 66 6.33 -5.80 -12.89
CA LEU A 66 5.15 -5.31 -12.17
C LEU A 66 4.64 -3.97 -12.71
N ALA A 67 5.50 -2.97 -12.84
CA ALA A 67 5.11 -1.65 -13.33
C ALA A 67 4.51 -1.70 -14.75
N LYS A 68 5.16 -2.40 -15.68
CA LYS A 68 4.69 -2.58 -17.05
C LYS A 68 3.36 -3.35 -17.11
N THR A 69 3.18 -4.33 -16.23
CA THR A 69 1.92 -5.09 -16.11
C THR A 69 0.79 -4.17 -15.68
N ILE A 70 1.00 -3.35 -14.66
CA ILE A 70 0.00 -2.39 -14.17
C ILE A 70 -0.43 -1.41 -15.27
N GLU A 71 0.52 -0.83 -16.00
CA GLU A 71 0.21 0.05 -17.14
C GLU A 71 -0.59 -0.67 -18.24
N ALA A 72 -0.24 -1.91 -18.54
CA ALA A 72 -0.95 -2.71 -19.53
C ALA A 72 -2.38 -3.04 -19.10
N LEU A 73 -2.59 -3.36 -17.82
CA LEU A 73 -3.91 -3.61 -17.24
C LEU A 73 -4.80 -2.35 -17.27
N GLU A 74 -4.23 -1.19 -16.99
CA GLU A 74 -4.96 0.07 -17.06
C GLU A 74 -5.42 0.36 -18.47
N ARG A 75 -4.55 0.19 -19.48
CA ARG A 75 -4.91 0.32 -20.92
C ARG A 75 -5.99 -0.67 -21.35
N LYS A 76 -6.03 -1.87 -20.77
CA LYS A 76 -7.09 -2.88 -21.01
C LYS A 76 -8.39 -2.56 -20.27
N GLY A 77 -8.41 -1.47 -19.51
CA GLY A 77 -9.59 -0.99 -18.80
C GLY A 77 -9.90 -1.78 -17.51
N VAL A 78 -8.94 -2.44 -16.91
CA VAL A 78 -9.07 -2.96 -15.53
C VAL A 78 -9.35 -1.78 -14.60
N THR A 79 -10.31 -1.92 -13.68
CA THR A 79 -10.66 -0.87 -12.72
C THR A 79 -10.00 -1.08 -11.37
N LEU A 80 -9.72 -2.35 -11.02
CA LEU A 80 -9.09 -2.74 -9.76
C LEU A 80 -8.01 -3.80 -10.00
N ALA A 81 -6.77 -3.50 -9.65
CA ALA A 81 -5.69 -4.47 -9.53
C ALA A 81 -5.49 -4.84 -8.06
N ILE A 82 -5.34 -6.13 -7.75
CA ILE A 82 -5.02 -6.62 -6.42
C ILE A 82 -3.69 -7.35 -6.49
N ILE A 83 -2.72 -6.93 -5.68
CA ILE A 83 -1.40 -7.54 -5.61
C ILE A 83 -1.36 -8.45 -4.38
N ASP A 84 -1.12 -9.74 -4.60
CA ASP A 84 -0.76 -10.69 -3.55
C ASP A 84 0.77 -10.69 -3.41
N ALA A 85 1.27 -10.02 -2.38
CA ALA A 85 2.70 -9.85 -2.17
C ALA A 85 3.30 -11.08 -1.48
N PRO A 86 4.58 -11.40 -1.73
CA PRO A 86 5.28 -12.45 -1.00
C PRO A 86 5.38 -12.11 0.49
N GLY A 87 5.57 -13.14 1.31
CA GLY A 87 5.81 -12.99 2.76
C GLY A 87 7.26 -12.59 3.10
N SER A 88 8.10 -12.36 2.09
CA SER A 88 9.52 -12.03 2.22
C SER A 88 9.77 -10.54 2.42
N GLN A 89 11.03 -10.22 2.73
CA GLN A 89 11.56 -8.85 2.74
C GLN A 89 12.41 -8.65 1.46
N GLY A 90 12.50 -7.43 0.97
CA GLY A 90 13.39 -7.09 -0.14
C GLY A 90 12.72 -6.31 -1.26
N GLU A 91 13.34 -6.29 -2.42
CA GLU A 91 12.95 -5.51 -3.59
C GLU A 91 11.50 -5.76 -4.05
N GLU A 92 11.00 -6.99 -3.90
CA GLU A 92 9.63 -7.36 -4.25
C GLU A 92 8.60 -6.60 -3.41
N LEU A 93 8.88 -6.44 -2.11
CA LEU A 93 7.99 -5.72 -1.21
C LEU A 93 8.05 -4.21 -1.47
N ASP A 94 9.22 -3.67 -1.75
CA ASP A 94 9.41 -2.25 -2.07
C ASP A 94 8.73 -1.90 -3.40
N ALA A 95 8.86 -2.74 -4.42
CA ALA A 95 8.15 -2.60 -5.69
C ALA A 95 6.62 -2.69 -5.51
N THR A 96 6.16 -3.58 -4.63
CA THR A 96 4.74 -3.69 -4.27
C THR A 96 4.23 -2.40 -3.63
N PHE A 97 4.99 -1.81 -2.70
CA PHE A 97 4.62 -0.53 -2.10
C PHE A 97 4.56 0.56 -3.15
N ALA A 98 5.57 0.66 -4.02
CA ALA A 98 5.61 1.66 -5.07
C ALA A 98 4.38 1.61 -5.99
N ALA A 99 3.89 0.40 -6.29
CA ALA A 99 2.79 0.13 -7.19
C ALA A 99 1.39 0.34 -6.56
N ALA A 100 1.25 0.25 -5.24
CA ALA A 100 -0.04 0.28 -4.57
C ALA A 100 -0.56 1.70 -4.29
N ASP A 101 -1.86 1.91 -4.46
CA ASP A 101 -2.59 3.07 -3.91
C ASP A 101 -2.91 2.85 -2.43
N LEU A 102 -3.18 1.59 -2.04
CA LEU A 102 -3.51 1.21 -0.67
C LEU A 102 -2.83 -0.12 -0.33
N CYS A 103 -2.02 -0.12 0.73
CA CYS A 103 -1.47 -1.33 1.34
C CYS A 103 -2.39 -1.81 2.47
N ILE A 104 -2.92 -3.02 2.36
CA ILE A 104 -3.68 -3.67 3.43
C ILE A 104 -2.74 -4.61 4.18
N ILE A 105 -2.62 -4.42 5.49
CA ILE A 105 -1.74 -5.17 6.37
C ILE A 105 -2.58 -6.13 7.21
N PRO A 106 -2.75 -7.39 6.79
CA PRO A 106 -3.47 -8.38 7.58
C PRO A 106 -2.64 -8.85 8.77
N ALA A 107 -3.30 -9.03 9.91
CA ALA A 107 -2.71 -9.56 11.13
C ALA A 107 -3.71 -10.47 11.85
N ARG A 108 -3.22 -11.56 12.43
CA ARG A 108 -4.00 -12.36 13.38
C ARG A 108 -3.97 -11.70 14.76
N PRO A 109 -4.96 -11.95 15.63
CA PRO A 109 -4.98 -11.39 16.99
C PRO A 109 -4.00 -12.12 17.93
N ASN A 110 -2.71 -12.06 17.62
CA ASN A 110 -1.62 -12.58 18.43
C ASN A 110 -0.41 -11.63 18.42
N ALA A 111 0.42 -11.68 19.47
CA ALA A 111 1.51 -10.75 19.67
C ALA A 111 2.52 -10.72 18.50
N PHE A 112 2.89 -11.88 17.95
CA PHE A 112 3.89 -11.94 16.87
C PHE A 112 3.39 -11.30 15.58
N ASP A 113 2.12 -11.45 15.24
CA ASP A 113 1.53 -10.84 14.05
C ASP A 113 1.38 -9.32 14.24
N LEU A 114 0.99 -8.87 15.43
CA LEU A 114 0.90 -7.44 15.76
C LEU A 114 2.26 -6.74 15.70
N TRP A 115 3.33 -7.39 16.19
CA TRP A 115 4.70 -6.87 16.08
C TRP A 115 5.17 -6.80 14.61
N ALA A 116 4.91 -7.86 13.84
CA ALA A 116 5.22 -7.87 12.40
C ALA A 116 4.46 -6.78 11.64
N SER A 117 3.22 -6.50 12.06
CA SER A 117 2.40 -5.43 11.47
C SER A 117 2.99 -4.04 11.72
N ALA A 118 3.56 -3.80 12.90
CA ALA A 118 4.24 -2.55 13.21
C ALA A 118 5.48 -2.34 12.31
N LEU A 119 6.26 -3.40 12.07
CA LEU A 119 7.41 -3.35 11.17
C LEU A 119 6.98 -3.09 9.72
N THR A 120 5.97 -3.82 9.24
CA THR A 120 5.41 -3.63 7.88
C THR A 120 4.90 -2.21 7.70
N ARG A 121 4.14 -1.69 8.67
CA ARG A 121 3.66 -0.29 8.69
C ARG A 121 4.81 0.71 8.55
N GLY A 122 5.90 0.50 9.30
CA GLY A 122 7.08 1.38 9.25
C GLY A 122 7.61 1.52 7.82
N LYS A 123 7.74 0.41 7.09
CA LYS A 123 8.20 0.38 5.69
C LYS A 123 7.21 1.05 4.74
N VAL A 124 5.91 0.71 4.82
CA VAL A 124 4.89 1.35 3.96
C VAL A 124 4.85 2.86 4.18
N LYS A 125 4.94 3.30 5.45
CA LYS A 125 4.96 4.72 5.78
C LYS A 125 6.21 5.43 5.24
N ALA A 126 7.36 4.77 5.30
CA ALA A 126 8.61 5.30 4.74
C ALA A 126 8.55 5.45 3.21
N SER A 127 7.79 4.59 2.52
CA SER A 127 7.54 4.71 1.07
C SER A 127 6.48 5.76 0.70
N GLY A 128 5.91 6.48 1.68
CA GLY A 128 4.91 7.52 1.45
C GLY A 128 3.53 7.00 1.02
N LYS A 129 3.28 5.70 1.17
CA LYS A 129 2.04 5.07 0.72
C LYS A 129 0.98 4.99 1.81
N ASP A 130 -0.28 5.02 1.38
CA ASP A 130 -1.40 4.84 2.31
C ASP A 130 -1.53 3.36 2.71
N TYR A 131 -1.95 3.15 3.95
CA TYR A 131 -2.13 1.81 4.49
C TYR A 131 -3.34 1.73 5.41
N ALA A 132 -3.82 0.50 5.58
CA ALA A 132 -4.79 0.16 6.60
C ALA A 132 -4.51 -1.24 7.14
N PHE A 133 -4.77 -1.44 8.41
CA PHE A 133 -4.72 -2.75 9.03
C PHE A 133 -6.02 -3.52 8.81
N LEU A 134 -5.93 -4.83 8.82
CA LEU A 134 -7.06 -5.74 8.83
C LEU A 134 -6.81 -6.85 9.84
N LEU A 135 -7.62 -6.92 10.90
CA LEU A 135 -7.55 -8.05 11.82
C LEU A 135 -8.26 -9.24 11.20
N ASN A 136 -7.51 -10.30 10.98
CA ASN A 136 -7.92 -11.49 10.24
C ASN A 136 -7.81 -12.76 11.10
N GLN A 137 -8.54 -13.81 10.71
CA GLN A 137 -8.57 -15.08 11.43
C GLN A 137 -8.92 -14.90 12.91
N CYS A 138 -9.85 -13.97 13.18
CA CYS A 138 -10.38 -13.79 14.52
C CYS A 138 -11.15 -15.04 14.98
N PRO A 139 -10.96 -15.51 16.21
CA PRO A 139 -11.82 -16.57 16.75
C PRO A 139 -13.29 -16.17 16.65
N PRO A 140 -14.20 -17.10 16.30
CA PRO A 140 -15.62 -16.78 16.12
C PRO A 140 -16.36 -16.43 17.41
N ALA A 141 -15.76 -16.60 18.58
CA ALA A 141 -16.34 -16.21 19.85
C ALA A 141 -16.42 -14.69 19.96
N GLN A 142 -17.63 -14.16 20.11
CA GLN A 142 -17.95 -12.73 20.07
C GLN A 142 -17.26 -11.85 21.13
N GLN A 143 -16.65 -12.42 22.17
CA GLN A 143 -15.99 -11.71 23.27
C GLN A 143 -14.59 -12.24 23.55
N SER A 144 -13.75 -12.25 22.52
CA SER A 144 -12.36 -12.60 22.74
C SER A 144 -11.56 -11.36 23.14
N GLN A 145 -11.15 -11.29 24.41
CA GLN A 145 -10.23 -10.25 24.93
C GLN A 145 -9.03 -10.04 24.00
N ARG A 146 -8.54 -11.13 23.41
CA ARG A 146 -7.43 -11.14 22.47
C ARG A 146 -7.76 -10.40 21.16
N VAL A 147 -8.98 -10.53 20.65
CA VAL A 147 -9.46 -9.80 19.46
C VAL A 147 -9.59 -8.32 19.76
N GLU A 148 -10.19 -7.98 20.88
CA GLU A 148 -10.36 -6.59 21.32
C GLU A 148 -9.00 -5.89 21.54
N GLN A 149 -8.08 -6.54 22.22
CA GLN A 149 -6.72 -6.02 22.42
C GLN A 149 -5.98 -5.87 21.10
N GLY A 150 -6.11 -6.84 20.19
CA GLY A 150 -5.53 -6.78 18.86
C GLY A 150 -6.07 -5.61 18.05
N ALA A 151 -7.38 -5.40 18.04
CA ALA A 151 -8.02 -4.27 17.37
C ALA A 151 -7.54 -2.92 17.94
N LYS A 152 -7.57 -2.74 19.25
CA LYS A 152 -7.06 -1.53 19.93
C LYS A 152 -5.60 -1.24 19.61
N THR A 153 -4.77 -2.30 19.56
CA THR A 153 -3.35 -2.16 19.21
C THR A 153 -3.17 -1.67 17.77
N LEU A 154 -3.91 -2.22 16.81
CA LEU A 154 -3.85 -1.79 15.41
C LEU A 154 -4.42 -0.39 15.21
N GLU A 155 -5.52 -0.05 15.87
CA GLU A 155 -6.13 1.28 15.84
C GLU A 155 -5.19 2.36 16.38
N ALA A 156 -4.45 2.08 17.44
CA ALA A 156 -3.41 2.97 17.96
C ALA A 156 -2.26 3.20 16.97
N MET A 157 -2.01 2.26 16.07
CA MET A 157 -0.98 2.37 15.04
C MET A 157 -1.47 3.02 13.74
N GLY A 158 -2.78 3.00 13.45
CA GLY A 158 -3.33 3.56 12.23
C GLY A 158 -4.76 3.11 11.95
N ALA A 159 -5.21 3.31 10.70
CA ALA A 159 -6.56 2.94 10.31
C ALA A 159 -6.75 1.41 10.34
N LEU A 160 -7.79 0.96 11.01
CA LEU A 160 -8.26 -0.43 10.98
C LEU A 160 -9.49 -0.53 10.06
N LEU A 161 -9.46 -1.48 9.14
CA LEU A 161 -10.61 -1.81 8.30
C LEU A 161 -11.63 -2.64 9.08
N THR A 162 -12.89 -2.40 8.80
CA THR A 162 -14.02 -3.15 9.35
C THR A 162 -14.85 -3.75 8.21
N PRO A 163 -15.45 -4.92 8.44
CA PRO A 163 -15.42 -5.72 9.67
C PRO A 163 -14.07 -6.40 9.90
N LEU A 164 -13.84 -6.91 11.11
CA LEU A 164 -12.79 -7.88 11.38
C LEU A 164 -13.18 -9.21 10.71
N ILE A 165 -12.20 -9.97 10.22
CA ILE A 165 -12.49 -11.21 9.50
C ILE A 165 -12.33 -12.40 10.43
N SER A 166 -13.38 -13.19 10.57
CA SER A 166 -13.40 -14.37 11.44
C SER A 166 -12.69 -15.55 10.79
N ALA A 167 -12.09 -16.41 11.63
CA ALA A 167 -11.59 -17.71 11.20
C ALA A 167 -12.78 -18.65 10.94
N ARG A 168 -12.98 -19.01 9.66
CA ARG A 168 -14.09 -19.88 9.23
C ARG A 168 -13.59 -20.93 8.26
N VAL A 169 -14.17 -22.11 8.35
CA VAL A 169 -13.88 -23.25 7.43
C VAL A 169 -14.30 -22.90 6.00
N ASP A 170 -15.34 -22.10 5.82
CA ASP A 170 -15.86 -21.64 4.53
C ASP A 170 -14.76 -21.12 3.59
N TYR A 171 -13.76 -20.41 4.11
CA TYR A 171 -12.64 -19.91 3.28
C TYR A 171 -11.80 -21.02 2.69
N GLN A 172 -11.56 -22.09 3.46
CA GLN A 172 -10.77 -23.23 3.01
C GLN A 172 -11.58 -24.07 2.01
N GLU A 173 -12.86 -24.25 2.30
CA GLU A 173 -13.76 -25.02 1.43
C GLU A 173 -13.98 -24.31 0.09
N ALA A 174 -14.24 -23.01 0.10
CA ALA A 174 -14.33 -22.22 -1.12
C ALA A 174 -13.05 -22.30 -1.95
N ALA A 175 -11.89 -22.15 -1.33
CA ALA A 175 -10.61 -22.21 -2.02
C ALA A 175 -10.35 -23.56 -2.70
N ARG A 176 -10.76 -24.68 -2.08
CA ARG A 176 -10.65 -26.05 -2.67
C ARG A 176 -11.39 -26.17 -4.00
N HIS A 177 -12.46 -25.42 -4.19
CA HIS A 177 -13.29 -25.41 -5.40
C HIS A 177 -12.96 -24.26 -6.36
N GLY A 178 -11.88 -23.49 -6.12
CA GLY A 178 -11.56 -22.30 -6.90
C GLY A 178 -12.60 -21.18 -6.76
N LEU A 179 -13.39 -21.20 -5.69
CA LEU A 179 -14.42 -20.23 -5.38
C LEU A 179 -13.95 -19.25 -4.30
N ALA A 180 -14.72 -18.20 -4.11
CA ALA A 180 -14.71 -17.36 -2.92
C ALA A 180 -15.94 -17.66 -2.05
N VAL A 181 -15.91 -17.24 -0.79
CA VAL A 181 -17.04 -17.46 0.14
C VAL A 181 -18.36 -16.84 -0.35
N ALA A 182 -18.25 -15.72 -1.09
CA ALA A 182 -19.41 -15.06 -1.69
C ALA A 182 -20.08 -15.87 -2.81
N GLU A 183 -19.37 -16.85 -3.38
CA GLU A 183 -19.89 -17.77 -4.40
C GLU A 183 -20.34 -19.11 -3.80
N LEU A 184 -19.57 -19.62 -2.83
CA LEU A 184 -19.89 -20.89 -2.17
C LEU A 184 -21.15 -20.78 -1.31
N HIS A 185 -21.21 -19.75 -0.47
CA HIS A 185 -22.35 -19.47 0.41
C HIS A 185 -22.74 -17.99 0.36
N PRO A 186 -23.46 -17.55 -0.71
CA PRO A 186 -23.73 -16.12 -0.95
C PRO A 186 -24.43 -15.40 0.22
N ASN A 187 -25.24 -16.12 0.99
CA ASN A 187 -25.96 -15.60 2.16
C ASN A 187 -25.26 -15.93 3.49
N GLY A 188 -24.06 -16.53 3.43
CA GLY A 188 -23.27 -16.89 4.60
C GLY A 188 -22.63 -15.66 5.28
N VAL A 189 -22.32 -15.82 6.57
CA VAL A 189 -21.67 -14.74 7.35
C VAL A 189 -20.31 -14.38 6.79
N ALA A 190 -19.51 -15.35 6.33
CA ALA A 190 -18.22 -15.08 5.68
C ALA A 190 -18.38 -14.23 4.42
N ALA A 191 -19.38 -14.51 3.60
CA ALA A 191 -19.68 -13.72 2.41
C ALA A 191 -20.08 -12.29 2.77
N GLN A 192 -20.84 -12.09 3.83
CA GLN A 192 -21.22 -10.77 4.31
C GLN A 192 -19.99 -10.01 4.82
N GLU A 193 -19.12 -10.64 5.65
CA GLU A 193 -17.88 -10.03 6.11
C GLU A 193 -17.01 -9.52 4.94
N ILE A 194 -16.88 -10.29 3.86
CA ILE A 194 -16.08 -9.90 2.69
C ILE A 194 -16.75 -8.77 1.87
N ARG A 195 -18.08 -8.79 1.72
CA ARG A 195 -18.80 -7.67 1.07
C ARG A 195 -18.63 -6.36 1.84
N ASP A 196 -18.75 -6.41 3.16
CA ASP A 196 -18.58 -5.24 4.03
C ASP A 196 -17.13 -4.75 4.04
N LEU A 197 -16.17 -5.70 4.01
CA LEU A 197 -14.75 -5.36 3.83
C LEU A 197 -14.52 -4.64 2.51
N TRP A 198 -15.09 -5.12 1.40
CA TRP A 198 -15.00 -4.43 0.11
C TRP A 198 -15.56 -3.01 0.18
N ALA A 199 -16.73 -2.84 0.80
CA ALA A 199 -17.32 -1.52 0.99
C ALA A 199 -16.40 -0.59 1.82
N SER A 200 -15.73 -1.11 2.85
CA SER A 200 -14.77 -0.38 3.68
C SER A 200 -13.53 0.03 2.88
N VAL A 201 -12.96 -0.89 2.11
CA VAL A 201 -11.81 -0.64 1.22
C VAL A 201 -12.18 0.40 0.16
N LYS A 202 -13.34 0.28 -0.48
CA LYS A 202 -13.83 1.23 -1.50
C LYS A 202 -13.96 2.65 -0.94
N ARG A 203 -14.47 2.80 0.30
CA ARG A 203 -14.51 4.10 1.00
C ARG A 203 -13.10 4.67 1.24
N ARG A 204 -12.14 3.81 1.62
CA ARG A 204 -10.75 4.22 1.84
C ARG A 204 -10.11 4.71 0.54
N LEU A 205 -10.24 3.97 -0.54
CA LEU A 205 -9.72 4.35 -1.87
C LEU A 205 -10.28 5.69 -2.36
N LYS A 206 -11.57 5.96 -2.12
CA LYS A 206 -12.17 7.26 -2.43
C LYS A 206 -11.52 8.41 -1.64
N ARG A 207 -11.20 8.21 -0.36
CA ARG A 207 -10.52 9.23 0.47
C ARG A 207 -9.12 9.54 -0.03
N ILE A 208 -8.37 8.50 -0.42
CA ILE A 208 -7.02 8.66 -1.00
C ILE A 208 -7.09 9.49 -2.28
N ALA A 209 -8.07 9.26 -3.15
CA ALA A 209 -8.25 10.01 -4.37
C ALA A 209 -8.51 11.51 -4.17
N VAL A 210 -9.16 11.87 -3.07
CA VAL A 210 -9.54 13.28 -2.77
C VAL A 210 -8.42 14.02 -2.05
N ALA A 211 -7.53 13.32 -1.36
CA ALA A 211 -6.45 13.93 -0.57
C ALA A 211 -5.42 14.72 -1.39
N PRO A 212 -4.90 14.23 -2.53
CA PRO A 212 -3.94 14.98 -3.36
C PRO A 212 -4.55 16.24 -3.96
N ALA A 213 -5.80 16.21 -4.45
CA ALA A 213 -6.48 17.38 -5.00
C ALA A 213 -6.61 18.54 -3.99
N LYS A 214 -6.78 18.24 -2.70
CA LYS A 214 -6.79 19.26 -1.63
C LYS A 214 -5.39 19.77 -1.28
N ALA A 215 -4.34 18.97 -1.47
CA ALA A 215 -2.96 19.39 -1.21
C ALA A 215 -2.45 20.31 -2.34
N GLU A 216 -2.75 19.99 -3.59
CA GLU A 216 -2.42 20.81 -4.76
C GLU A 216 -3.15 22.15 -4.72
N ALA A 217 -4.45 22.18 -4.44
CA ALA A 217 -5.23 23.40 -4.30
C ALA A 217 -4.71 24.32 -3.18
N LYS A 218 -4.24 23.74 -2.05
CA LYS A 218 -3.61 24.53 -0.97
C LYS A 218 -2.21 25.04 -1.33
N SER A 219 -1.46 24.33 -2.18
CA SER A 219 -0.14 24.79 -2.64
C SER A 219 -0.26 25.91 -3.67
N GLU A 220 -1.21 25.85 -4.58
CA GLU A 220 -1.50 26.89 -5.57
C GLU A 220 -1.99 28.17 -4.89
N THR A 221 -2.88 28.08 -3.91
CA THR A 221 -3.36 29.23 -3.14
C THR A 221 -2.23 29.89 -2.33
N LYS A 222 -1.28 29.11 -1.79
CA LYS A 222 -0.09 29.65 -1.09
C LYS A 222 0.92 30.28 -2.03
N LEU A 223 1.08 29.75 -3.25
CA LEU A 223 1.95 30.35 -4.28
C LEU A 223 1.35 31.66 -4.81
N ALA A 224 0.04 31.72 -5.05
CA ALA A 224 -0.65 32.93 -5.48
C ALA A 224 -0.56 34.05 -4.42
N ALA A 225 -0.81 33.74 -3.14
CA ALA A 225 -0.69 34.67 -2.04
C ALA A 225 0.77 35.21 -1.82
N LYS A 226 1.78 34.38 -2.16
CA LYS A 226 3.19 34.79 -2.07
C LYS A 226 3.66 35.60 -3.27
N ALA A 227 2.98 35.49 -4.42
CA ALA A 227 3.24 36.30 -5.60
C ALA A 227 2.66 37.72 -5.45
N GLU A 228 1.51 37.90 -4.83
CA GLU A 228 0.90 39.21 -4.55
C GLU A 228 1.69 40.04 -3.53
N GLN A 229 2.42 39.41 -2.60
CA GLN A 229 3.24 40.13 -1.61
C GLN A 229 4.61 40.54 -2.13
N LYS A 230 4.97 40.25 -3.38
CA LYS A 230 6.27 40.56 -3.98
C LYS A 230 6.20 41.56 -5.14
N ALA A 231 5.18 42.39 -5.22
CA ALA A 231 5.15 43.54 -6.13
C ALA A 231 6.00 44.69 -5.55
N PRO A 232 7.05 45.18 -6.28
CA PRO A 232 7.90 46.23 -5.74
C PRO A 232 7.20 47.56 -5.84
N ALA A 233 7.14 48.28 -4.73
CA ALA A 233 6.82 49.73 -4.70
C ALA A 233 7.86 50.50 -5.52
N LYS A 234 7.38 51.20 -6.55
CA LYS A 234 8.15 52.21 -7.28
C LYS A 234 8.42 53.41 -6.36
N GLY A 235 9.69 53.84 -6.30
CA GLY A 235 9.95 55.17 -5.75
C GLY A 235 11.42 55.48 -5.45
N ALA A 236 11.96 56.33 -6.29
CA ALA A 236 13.00 57.32 -6.04
C ALA A 236 14.49 56.95 -6.15
N ALA A 237 15.04 57.39 -7.22
CA ALA A 237 16.48 57.59 -7.48
C ALA A 237 17.09 58.70 -6.64
N LYS A 238 18.36 58.53 -6.21
CA LYS A 238 19.39 59.60 -6.15
C LYS A 238 20.81 59.02 -5.97
N PRO A 239 21.88 59.77 -6.22
CA PRO A 239 22.95 59.42 -7.17
C PRO A 239 24.31 59.08 -6.53
N ALA A 240 25.20 58.67 -7.41
CA ALA A 240 26.57 58.20 -7.24
C ALA A 240 27.58 59.11 -6.52
N ALA A 241 28.64 58.46 -5.98
CA ALA A 241 30.09 58.87 -6.12
C ALA A 241 30.97 57.98 -5.19
N PRO A 242 32.33 57.95 -5.30
CA PRO A 242 33.06 57.06 -6.19
C PRO A 242 34.16 56.22 -5.48
N ILE A 243 34.60 55.18 -6.20
CA ILE A 243 35.89 54.45 -6.26
C ILE A 243 36.96 54.72 -5.18
N ALA A 244 37.45 53.64 -4.56
CA ALA A 244 38.83 53.49 -4.14
C ALA A 244 39.34 52.10 -4.32
N LYS A 245 40.47 51.98 -5.04
CA LYS A 245 41.27 50.80 -5.33
C LYS A 245 42.07 50.38 -4.08
N ALA A 246 42.34 49.10 -3.94
CA ALA A 246 43.69 48.62 -3.60
C ALA A 246 43.81 47.10 -3.72
N GLU A 247 44.95 46.71 -4.16
CA GLU A 247 45.48 45.47 -4.68
C GLU A 247 45.98 44.48 -3.58
N PRO A 248 46.65 43.40 -3.97
CA PRO A 248 46.55 42.06 -3.35
C PRO A 248 47.85 41.62 -2.59
N ALA A 249 47.77 40.56 -1.83
CA ALA A 249 48.96 39.78 -1.40
C ALA A 249 48.56 38.35 -1.11
N LYS A 250 49.01 37.41 -1.93
CA LYS A 250 50.20 36.51 -1.94
C LYS A 250 50.28 35.51 -0.80
N ASN A 251 50.22 34.25 -1.24
CA ASN A 251 51.11 33.09 -0.96
C ASN A 251 51.34 32.57 0.47
N ALA A 252 51.11 31.25 0.61
CA ALA A 252 52.12 30.15 0.79
C ALA A 252 51.38 28.91 1.28
N SER A 253 51.31 27.81 0.52
CA SER A 253 52.29 26.72 0.43
C SER A 253 52.70 26.08 1.75
N ALA A 254 52.25 24.83 1.97
CA ALA A 254 53.14 23.75 2.36
C ALA A 254 52.41 22.38 2.36
N ALA A 255 53.01 21.49 1.60
CA ALA A 255 52.74 20.07 1.53
C ALA A 255 53.22 19.34 2.77
N HIS A 256 52.57 18.24 3.09
CA HIS A 256 53.29 17.06 3.57
C HIS A 256 52.53 15.74 3.29
N LYS A 257 53.22 14.83 2.70
CA LYS A 257 52.92 13.43 2.38
C LYS A 257 53.68 12.55 3.39
N PRO A 258 53.65 11.22 3.28
CA PRO A 258 52.82 10.23 3.99
C PRO A 258 53.68 9.20 4.80
N ALA A 259 53.04 8.29 5.51
CA ALA A 259 53.66 6.98 5.91
C ALA A 259 52.51 6.03 6.30
N ARG A 260 52.25 4.94 5.67
CA ARG A 260 52.82 3.60 5.51
C ARG A 260 52.94 2.76 6.78
N LYS A 261 52.35 1.54 6.64
CA LYS A 261 52.61 0.21 7.24
C LYS A 261 51.91 -0.04 8.60
N ALA A 262 51.14 -1.04 8.70
CA ALA A 262 51.25 -2.52 8.61
C ALA A 262 51.15 -3.16 10.01
N ALA A 263 50.19 -3.98 10.18
CA ALA A 263 50.22 -5.38 10.51
C ALA A 263 48.77 -5.92 10.45
#